data_c96a4d84f260a0b56000d6ce3efb3aa8
#
_entry.id   c96a4d84f260a0b56000d6ce3efb3aa8
#
_cell.length_a   1.000
_cell.length_b   1.000
_cell.length_c   1.000
_cell.angle_alpha   90.00
_cell.angle_beta   90.00
_cell.angle_gamma   90.00
#
_symmetry.space_group_name_H-M   'P 1'
#
loop_
_entity.id
_entity.type
_entity.pdbx_description
1 polymer ?
#
loop_
_entity_poly.entity_id
_entity_poly.type
_entity_poly.pdbx_seq_one_letter_code
_entity_poly.pdbx_strand_id
1 'polypeptide(L)'
;MSKKQKKILVLAGAFALAFGIVPNVSAMHIMEGYLPGSFCIAWGVLCVPFLIAGFMSIKKTLNEHRNLITMLAMSGAFIFVISSLKIPSVTGSCSHMTGTGLGAILFGPAAVSILGLIVLLFQAILLAHGGLTTLGANTFSMAIAGPFVSYGI
;
A
#
# COMPACT_ATOMS: atom_id res chain seq x y z
N MET A 1 -3.58 -35.62 27.08
CA MET A 1 -3.90 -34.77 25.92
C MET A 1 -4.75 -35.56 24.93
N SER A 2 -5.93 -35.04 24.61
CA SER A 2 -6.82 -35.69 23.66
C SER A 2 -6.24 -35.65 22.23
N LYS A 3 -6.68 -36.57 21.33
CA LYS A 3 -6.26 -36.60 19.91
C LYS A 3 -6.53 -35.25 19.22
N LYS A 4 -7.59 -34.54 19.65
CA LYS A 4 -7.98 -33.22 19.13
C LYS A 4 -7.00 -32.12 19.56
N GLN A 5 -6.54 -32.16 20.81
CA GLN A 5 -5.55 -31.19 21.33
C GLN A 5 -4.17 -31.38 20.67
N LYS A 6 -3.75 -32.63 20.39
CA LYS A 6 -2.50 -32.91 19.65
C LYS A 6 -2.55 -32.34 18.22
N LYS A 7 -3.69 -32.51 17.51
CA LYS A 7 -3.86 -31.92 16.17
C LYS A 7 -3.81 -30.40 16.18
N ILE A 8 -4.46 -29.77 17.15
CA ILE A 8 -4.43 -28.28 17.28
C ILE A 8 -3.00 -27.80 17.59
N LEU A 9 -2.27 -28.50 18.46
CA LEU A 9 -0.90 -28.12 18.78
C LEU A 9 0.07 -28.27 17.60
N VAL A 10 -0.09 -29.36 16.83
CA VAL A 10 0.69 -29.58 15.60
C VAL A 10 0.36 -28.52 14.54
N LEU A 11 -0.92 -28.21 14.35
CA LEU A 11 -1.36 -27.15 13.44
C LEU A 11 -0.84 -25.76 13.87
N ALA A 12 -0.94 -25.44 15.16
CA ALA A 12 -0.43 -24.18 15.70
C ALA A 12 1.09 -24.09 15.62
N GLY A 13 1.80 -25.22 15.87
CA GLY A 13 3.25 -25.29 15.71
C GLY A 13 3.68 -25.18 14.25
N ALA A 14 2.99 -25.84 13.32
CA ALA A 14 3.26 -25.72 11.89
C ALA A 14 2.98 -24.30 11.37
N PHE A 15 1.92 -23.67 11.86
CA PHE A 15 1.59 -22.27 11.56
C PHE A 15 2.66 -21.31 12.11
N ALA A 16 3.08 -21.48 13.35
CA ALA A 16 4.15 -20.67 13.96
C ALA A 16 5.50 -20.88 13.25
N LEU A 17 5.83 -22.09 12.81
CA LEU A 17 7.02 -22.37 12.01
C LEU A 17 6.92 -21.77 10.61
N ALA A 18 5.78 -21.87 9.95
CA ALA A 18 5.57 -21.28 8.63
C ALA A 18 5.67 -19.73 8.66
N PHE A 19 5.16 -19.08 9.71
CA PHE A 19 5.21 -17.63 9.86
C PHE A 19 6.46 -17.11 10.57
N GLY A 20 7.15 -17.93 11.39
CA GLY A 20 8.34 -17.53 12.15
C GLY A 20 9.67 -17.74 11.41
N ILE A 21 9.72 -18.60 10.41
CA ILE A 21 10.94 -18.94 9.64
C ILE A 21 10.97 -18.24 8.28
N VAL A 22 9.85 -17.61 7.85
CA VAL A 22 9.85 -16.90 6.58
C VAL A 22 10.77 -15.66 6.71
N PRO A 23 11.94 -15.63 6.05
CA PRO A 23 12.75 -14.43 5.99
C PRO A 23 11.87 -13.29 5.49
N ASN A 24 12.08 -12.07 5.99
CA ASN A 24 11.33 -10.88 5.60
C ASN A 24 11.33 -10.76 4.06
N VAL A 25 10.29 -11.28 3.45
CA VAL A 25 10.16 -11.28 1.99
C VAL A 25 9.45 -10.01 1.60
N SER A 26 10.19 -9.12 0.97
CA SER A 26 9.80 -7.78 0.59
C SER A 26 9.58 -7.76 -0.92
N ALA A 27 8.46 -8.28 -1.40
CA ALA A 27 8.29 -8.48 -2.83
C ALA A 27 7.36 -7.48 -3.55
N MET A 28 6.54 -6.72 -2.83
CA MET A 28 5.57 -5.82 -3.47
C MET A 28 6.05 -4.37 -3.61
N HIS A 29 6.92 -3.92 -2.74
CA HIS A 29 7.50 -2.58 -2.79
C HIS A 29 8.96 -2.66 -3.20
N ILE A 30 9.41 -1.71 -4.03
CA ILE A 30 10.82 -1.54 -4.31
C ILE A 30 11.48 -1.05 -3.04
N MET A 31 12.41 -1.84 -2.50
CA MET A 31 13.11 -1.52 -1.26
C MET A 31 14.20 -0.47 -1.47
N GLU A 32 14.62 0.09 -0.34
CA GLU A 32 15.76 1.01 -0.30
C GLU A 32 16.99 0.38 -0.95
N GLY A 33 17.68 1.14 -1.81
CA GLY A 33 18.93 0.70 -2.45
C GLY A 33 18.79 -0.17 -3.70
N TYR A 34 17.59 -0.66 -4.04
CA TYR A 34 17.39 -1.47 -5.26
C TYR A 34 17.33 -0.64 -6.55
N LEU A 35 16.97 0.63 -6.45
CA LEU A 35 16.84 1.50 -7.62
C LEU A 35 17.98 2.52 -7.66
N PRO A 36 18.71 2.68 -8.79
CA PRO A 36 19.69 3.73 -8.94
C PRO A 36 19.07 5.13 -8.71
N GLY A 37 19.84 6.04 -8.07
CA GLY A 37 19.33 7.36 -7.67
C GLY A 37 18.73 8.19 -8.82
N SER A 38 19.27 8.08 -10.03
CA SER A 38 18.72 8.74 -11.22
C SER A 38 17.29 8.31 -11.54
N PHE A 39 17.00 7.02 -11.41
CA PHE A 39 15.63 6.50 -11.61
C PHE A 39 14.69 6.87 -10.48
N CYS A 40 15.18 6.95 -9.24
CA CYS A 40 14.39 7.44 -8.11
C CYS A 40 13.90 8.87 -8.36
N ILE A 41 14.77 9.75 -8.84
CA ILE A 41 14.44 11.13 -9.17
C ILE A 41 13.46 11.17 -10.37
N ALA A 42 13.73 10.41 -11.42
CA ALA A 42 12.89 10.37 -12.61
C ALA A 42 11.44 9.95 -12.28
N TRP A 43 11.27 8.89 -11.49
CA TRP A 43 9.95 8.44 -11.04
C TRP A 43 9.27 9.45 -10.10
N GLY A 44 10.05 10.10 -9.23
CA GLY A 44 9.54 11.18 -8.38
C GLY A 44 8.99 12.33 -9.20
N VAL A 45 9.75 12.82 -10.18
CA VAL A 45 9.32 13.90 -11.09
C VAL A 45 8.07 13.51 -11.90
N LEU A 46 8.01 12.27 -12.38
CA LEU A 46 6.86 11.75 -13.12
C LEU A 46 5.57 11.72 -12.28
N CYS A 47 5.67 11.54 -10.95
CA CYS A 47 4.51 11.56 -10.05
C CYS A 47 3.94 12.96 -9.82
N VAL A 48 4.76 14.02 -9.92
CA VAL A 48 4.38 15.39 -9.56
C VAL A 48 3.08 15.86 -10.23
N PRO A 49 2.88 15.75 -11.55
CA PRO A 49 1.65 16.23 -12.19
C PRO A 49 0.40 15.52 -11.67
N PHE A 50 0.48 14.21 -11.42
CA PHE A 50 -0.63 13.43 -10.87
C PHE A 50 -0.95 13.83 -9.42
N LEU A 51 0.07 14.12 -8.62
CA LEU A 51 -0.10 14.57 -7.25
C LEU A 51 -0.70 15.97 -7.19
N ILE A 52 -0.30 16.88 -8.07
CA ILE A 52 -0.91 18.21 -8.19
C ILE A 52 -2.40 18.07 -8.56
N ALA A 53 -2.72 17.26 -9.55
CA ALA A 53 -4.10 17.00 -9.94
C ALA A 53 -4.90 16.39 -8.80
N GLY A 54 -4.31 15.45 -8.06
CA GLY A 54 -4.91 14.83 -6.88
C GLY A 54 -5.19 15.84 -5.76
N PHE A 55 -4.24 16.70 -5.46
CA PHE A 55 -4.40 17.75 -4.46
C PHE A 55 -5.52 18.74 -4.85
N MET A 56 -5.57 19.15 -6.11
CA MET A 56 -6.64 20.01 -6.63
C MET A 56 -8.01 19.33 -6.55
N SER A 57 -8.09 18.04 -6.86
CA SER A 57 -9.31 17.23 -6.76
C SER A 57 -9.80 17.18 -5.31
N ILE A 58 -8.94 16.85 -4.35
CA ILE A 58 -9.28 16.82 -2.93
C ILE A 58 -9.74 18.21 -2.46
N LYS A 59 -9.01 19.27 -2.80
CA LYS A 59 -9.36 20.64 -2.42
C LYS A 59 -10.75 21.03 -2.94
N LYS A 60 -11.07 20.70 -4.19
CA LYS A 60 -12.39 20.94 -4.78
C LYS A 60 -13.48 20.20 -4.01
N THR A 61 -13.31 18.91 -3.78
CA THR A 61 -14.27 18.07 -3.05
C THR A 61 -14.51 18.56 -1.62
N LEU A 62 -13.45 18.99 -0.92
CA LEU A 62 -13.56 19.51 0.44
C LEU A 62 -14.20 20.91 0.51
N ASN A 63 -14.05 21.71 -0.52
CA ASN A 63 -14.75 23.02 -0.60
C ASN A 63 -16.25 22.85 -0.81
N GLU A 64 -16.66 21.85 -1.59
CA GLU A 64 -18.07 21.54 -1.86
C GLU A 64 -18.73 20.80 -0.68
N HIS A 65 -18.01 19.87 -0.05
CA HIS A 65 -18.53 19.00 1.00
C HIS A 65 -17.50 18.77 2.12
N ARG A 66 -17.47 19.65 3.09
CA ARG A 66 -16.53 19.58 4.23
C ARG A 66 -16.59 18.29 5.05
N ASN A 67 -17.77 17.68 5.11
CA ASN A 67 -17.98 16.42 5.85
C ASN A 67 -17.25 15.22 5.24
N LEU A 68 -16.83 15.30 3.97
CA LEU A 68 -16.10 14.23 3.29
C LEU A 68 -14.66 14.08 3.78
N ILE A 69 -14.12 15.05 4.53
CA ILE A 69 -12.77 14.96 5.09
C ILE A 69 -12.62 13.73 6.01
N THR A 70 -13.64 13.47 6.83
CA THR A 70 -13.64 12.32 7.75
C THR A 70 -13.69 11.00 6.96
N MET A 71 -14.52 10.92 5.93
CA MET A 71 -14.60 9.73 5.08
C MET A 71 -13.28 9.49 4.32
N LEU A 72 -12.66 10.55 3.83
CA LEU A 72 -11.38 10.48 3.15
C LEU A 72 -10.27 9.99 4.10
N ALA A 73 -10.23 10.52 5.32
CA ALA A 73 -9.27 10.09 6.35
C ALA A 73 -9.49 8.62 6.77
N MET A 74 -10.75 8.20 6.95
CA MET A 74 -11.09 6.81 7.25
C MET A 74 -10.68 5.87 6.10
N SER A 75 -10.89 6.29 4.86
CA SER A 75 -10.46 5.52 3.69
C SER A 75 -8.94 5.38 3.62
N GLY A 76 -8.19 6.44 3.90
CA GLY A 76 -6.74 6.38 4.00
C GLY A 76 -6.26 5.42 5.09
N ALA A 77 -6.88 5.48 6.28
CA ALA A 77 -6.60 4.55 7.37
C ALA A 77 -6.93 3.10 6.98
N PHE A 78 -8.05 2.87 6.31
CA PHE A 78 -8.45 1.55 5.83
C PHE A 78 -7.45 0.99 4.80
N ILE A 79 -7.03 1.82 3.83
CA ILE A 79 -6.00 1.45 2.85
C ILE A 79 -4.70 1.07 3.58
N PHE A 80 -4.29 1.85 4.59
CA PHE A 80 -3.09 1.57 5.38
C PHE A 80 -3.19 0.23 6.11
N VAL A 81 -4.30 -0.03 6.80
CA VAL A 81 -4.51 -1.29 7.55
C VAL A 81 -4.50 -2.50 6.62
N ILE A 82 -5.27 -2.46 5.52
CA ILE A 82 -5.33 -3.58 4.57
C ILE A 82 -3.97 -3.83 3.93
N SER A 83 -3.27 -2.78 3.55
CA SER A 83 -1.96 -2.91 2.91
C SER A 83 -0.83 -3.30 3.89
N SER A 84 -1.05 -3.17 5.19
CA SER A 84 -0.12 -3.66 6.22
C SER A 84 -0.24 -5.18 6.46
N LEU A 85 -1.39 -5.78 6.11
CA LEU A 85 -1.62 -7.22 6.24
C LEU A 85 -0.86 -7.97 5.15
N LYS A 86 0.25 -8.59 5.51
CA LYS A 86 1.10 -9.35 4.60
C LYS A 86 0.67 -10.82 4.60
N ILE A 87 0.38 -11.36 3.43
CA ILE A 87 0.10 -12.78 3.24
C ILE A 87 1.36 -13.40 2.63
N PRO A 88 2.08 -14.24 3.39
CA PRO A 88 3.27 -14.91 2.85
C PRO A 88 2.88 -15.89 1.75
N SER A 89 3.63 -15.87 0.65
CA SER A 89 3.50 -16.83 -0.44
C SER A 89 4.49 -17.95 -0.27
N VAL A 90 4.15 -19.12 -0.81
CA VAL A 90 4.99 -20.34 -0.77
C VAL A 90 6.34 -20.16 -1.47
N THR A 91 6.42 -19.21 -2.43
CA THR A 91 7.62 -18.92 -3.21
C THR A 91 8.57 -17.92 -2.53
N GLY A 92 8.32 -17.56 -1.27
CA GLY A 92 9.15 -16.59 -0.56
C GLY A 92 8.82 -15.14 -0.88
N SER A 93 7.75 -14.83 -1.61
CA SER A 93 7.21 -13.50 -1.81
C SER A 93 6.07 -13.22 -0.81
N CYS A 94 5.70 -11.98 -0.61
CA CYS A 94 4.48 -11.62 0.11
C CYS A 94 3.50 -10.90 -0.83
N SER A 95 2.22 -11.16 -0.62
CA SER A 95 1.15 -10.47 -1.30
C SER A 95 0.30 -9.72 -0.28
N HIS A 96 -0.17 -8.54 -0.63
CA HIS A 96 -1.12 -7.81 0.18
C HIS A 96 -2.07 -7.01 -0.72
N MET A 97 -3.27 -6.75 -0.21
CA MET A 97 -4.23 -5.91 -0.91
C MET A 97 -3.84 -4.45 -0.71
N THR A 98 -3.76 -3.69 -1.80
CA THR A 98 -3.41 -2.26 -1.71
C THR A 98 -4.58 -1.39 -1.25
N GLY A 99 -5.82 -1.82 -1.49
CA GLY A 99 -7.03 -1.06 -1.17
C GLY A 99 -7.22 0.22 -1.98
N THR A 100 -6.21 0.65 -2.74
CA THR A 100 -6.25 1.88 -3.54
C THR A 100 -7.24 1.81 -4.69
N GLY A 101 -7.46 0.61 -5.26
CA GLY A 101 -8.46 0.40 -6.31
C GLY A 101 -9.89 0.69 -5.82
N LEU A 102 -10.26 0.18 -4.64
CA LEU A 102 -11.55 0.48 -4.03
C LEU A 102 -11.70 1.97 -3.73
N GLY A 103 -10.65 2.58 -3.19
CA GLY A 103 -10.63 4.04 -2.95
C GLY A 103 -10.84 4.84 -4.25
N ALA A 104 -10.27 4.39 -5.37
CA ALA A 104 -10.42 5.04 -6.67
C ALA A 104 -11.86 5.01 -7.18
N ILE A 105 -12.57 3.92 -6.96
CA ILE A 105 -13.99 3.81 -7.32
C ILE A 105 -14.85 4.78 -6.48
N LEU A 106 -14.53 4.96 -5.20
CA LEU A 106 -15.30 5.79 -4.27
C LEU A 106 -15.02 7.29 -4.41
N PHE A 107 -13.75 7.68 -4.53
CA PHE A 107 -13.32 9.09 -4.46
C PHE A 107 -12.67 9.60 -5.74
N GLY A 108 -12.53 8.73 -6.73
CA GLY A 108 -11.81 9.02 -7.97
C GLY A 108 -10.29 8.78 -7.85
N PRO A 109 -9.64 8.43 -8.97
CA PRO A 109 -8.24 8.01 -8.98
C PRO A 109 -7.27 9.14 -8.60
N ALA A 110 -7.61 10.39 -8.94
CA ALA A 110 -6.78 11.54 -8.61
C ALA A 110 -6.69 11.79 -7.09
N ALA A 111 -7.82 11.74 -6.37
CA ALA A 111 -7.82 11.90 -4.91
C ALA A 111 -7.06 10.76 -4.21
N VAL A 112 -7.23 9.53 -4.69
CA VAL A 112 -6.57 8.35 -4.12
C VAL A 112 -5.06 8.36 -4.36
N SER A 113 -4.56 9.02 -5.39
CA SER A 113 -3.12 9.18 -5.58
C SER A 113 -2.45 9.88 -4.40
N ILE A 114 -3.09 10.89 -3.81
CA ILE A 114 -2.60 11.57 -2.60
C ILE A 114 -2.71 10.66 -1.37
N LEU A 115 -3.87 10.00 -1.19
CA LEU A 115 -4.04 9.07 -0.07
C LEU A 115 -3.02 7.94 -0.12
N GLY A 116 -2.79 7.38 -1.30
CA GLY A 116 -1.81 6.32 -1.53
C GLY A 116 -0.37 6.78 -1.25
N LEU A 117 0.00 7.99 -1.65
CA LEU A 117 1.30 8.57 -1.31
C LEU A 117 1.49 8.66 0.21
N ILE A 118 0.48 9.18 0.94
CA ILE A 118 0.53 9.29 2.40
C ILE A 118 0.66 7.92 3.04
N VAL A 119 -0.12 6.94 2.59
CA VAL A 119 -0.06 5.56 3.08
C VAL A 119 1.33 4.95 2.84
N LEU A 120 1.88 5.08 1.63
CA LEU A 120 3.20 4.56 1.28
C LEU A 120 4.32 5.22 2.09
N LEU A 121 4.19 6.53 2.37
CA LEU A 121 5.12 7.25 3.24
C LEU A 121 5.11 6.68 4.66
N PHE A 122 3.92 6.49 5.23
CA PHE A 122 3.79 5.87 6.57
C PHE A 122 4.28 4.43 6.58
N GLN A 123 4.06 3.65 5.54
CA GLN A 123 4.59 2.29 5.43
C GLN A 123 6.12 2.27 5.38
N ALA A 124 6.73 3.19 4.65
CA ALA A 124 8.19 3.29 4.59
C ALA A 124 8.79 3.66 5.94
N ILE A 125 8.15 4.60 6.69
CA ILE A 125 8.68 5.09 7.97
C ILE A 125 8.35 4.13 9.13
N LEU A 126 7.10 3.67 9.25
CA LEU A 126 6.65 2.92 10.43
C LEU A 126 6.85 1.41 10.29
N LEU A 127 6.74 0.88 9.08
CA LEU A 127 6.78 -0.56 8.84
C LEU A 127 8.07 -1.02 8.16
N ALA A 128 8.99 -0.11 7.85
CA ALA A 128 10.16 -0.38 7.02
C ALA A 128 9.79 -1.16 5.74
N HIS A 129 8.67 -0.80 5.12
CA HIS A 129 8.07 -1.47 3.98
C HIS A 129 8.16 -0.59 2.74
N GLY A 130 9.05 -0.92 1.81
CA GLY A 130 9.50 -0.06 0.72
C GLY A 130 10.72 0.76 1.12
N GLY A 131 10.98 1.86 0.41
CA GLY A 131 12.09 2.76 0.69
C GLY A 131 11.67 4.22 0.48
N LEU A 132 12.31 5.12 1.21
CA LEU A 132 12.10 6.56 1.04
C LEU A 132 12.67 7.06 -0.29
N THR A 133 13.82 6.52 -0.71
CA THR A 133 14.40 6.84 -2.02
C THR A 133 13.56 6.29 -3.16
N THR A 134 12.94 5.13 -2.99
CA THR A 134 12.09 4.47 -3.99
C THR A 134 10.62 4.87 -3.90
N LEU A 135 10.27 5.82 -3.01
CA LEU A 135 8.90 6.26 -2.78
C LEU A 135 8.21 6.73 -4.08
N GLY A 136 8.92 7.42 -4.96
CA GLY A 136 8.40 7.86 -6.25
C GLY A 136 7.94 6.70 -7.13
N ALA A 137 8.76 5.66 -7.29
CA ALA A 137 8.43 4.49 -8.10
C ALA A 137 7.28 3.68 -7.49
N ASN A 138 7.27 3.50 -6.17
CA ASN A 138 6.18 2.83 -5.45
C ASN A 138 4.88 3.63 -5.54
N THR A 139 4.93 4.96 -5.45
CA THR A 139 3.77 5.84 -5.61
C THR A 139 3.22 5.75 -7.03
N PHE A 140 4.08 5.79 -8.05
CA PHE A 140 3.61 5.68 -9.42
C PHE A 140 2.87 4.37 -9.68
N SER A 141 3.44 3.25 -9.27
CA SER A 141 2.86 1.93 -9.53
C SER A 141 1.58 1.68 -8.73
N MET A 142 1.57 1.99 -7.43
CA MET A 142 0.50 1.58 -6.52
C MET A 142 -0.54 2.67 -6.24
N ALA A 143 -0.13 3.94 -6.23
CA ALA A 143 -1.02 5.05 -5.91
C ALA A 143 -1.50 5.81 -7.14
N ILE A 144 -0.86 5.63 -8.31
CA ILE A 144 -1.28 6.26 -9.56
C ILE A 144 -1.76 5.21 -10.55
N ALA A 145 -0.89 4.37 -11.09
CA ALA A 145 -1.24 3.42 -12.14
C ALA A 145 -2.33 2.44 -11.71
N GLY A 146 -2.21 1.83 -10.52
CA GLY A 146 -3.20 0.90 -9.98
C GLY A 146 -4.61 1.52 -9.88
N PRO A 147 -4.79 2.65 -9.18
CA PRO A 147 -6.07 3.36 -9.10
C PRO A 147 -6.67 3.76 -10.44
N PHE A 148 -5.86 4.28 -11.38
CA PHE A 148 -6.37 4.66 -12.70
C PHE A 148 -6.86 3.47 -13.50
N VAL A 149 -6.15 2.35 -13.47
CA VAL A 149 -6.59 1.11 -14.12
C VAL A 149 -7.86 0.57 -13.47
N SER A 150 -7.90 0.51 -12.13
CA SER A 150 -9.09 0.02 -11.38
C SER A 150 -10.33 0.89 -11.60
N TYR A 151 -10.15 2.17 -11.87
CA TYR A 151 -11.28 3.09 -12.16
C TYR A 151 -11.77 2.96 -13.60
N GLY A 152 -10.90 2.53 -14.52
CA GLY A 152 -11.23 2.39 -15.95
C GLY A 152 -11.88 1.06 -16.34
N ILE A 153 -11.87 0.06 -15.43
CA ILE A 153 -12.51 -1.25 -15.61
C ILE A 153 -13.92 -1.23 -15.05
#